data_2b20bd2deaf0d79d52050ceb5366b274
#
_entry.id   2b20bd2deaf0d79d52050ceb5366b274
#
_cell.length_a   1.000
_cell.length_b   1.000
_cell.length_c   1.000
_cell.angle_alpha   90.00
_cell.angle_beta   90.00
_cell.angle_gamma   90.00
#
_symmetry.space_group_name_H-M   'P 1'
#
loop_
_entity.id
_entity.type
_entity.pdbx_description
1 polymer ?
#
loop_
_entity_poly.entity_id
_entity_poly.type
_entity_poly.pdbx_seq_one_letter_code
_entity_poly.pdbx_strand_id
1 'polypeptide(L)'
;MELGPNGTAPALPAEFLGGSAPSLQEIYLYGIPFPALPTLLLSASDLVTLELDKIPPNGYISPEVMVAGLAALHRLKILEIEFQLAPRRSDRINSPPPPITRTVLPALTSFQFQGASEYLEDLVARIDTPQLREIVIKLLNQLADFQVPQLSKFLDRSVGLRLTLLRHAHVVFSNEGVAFVKWPAPRFMDYMPEHPIILISCQGIDWQISHLAHVLSQFSATLSNVVHLDINADALSFRLEGTDDTEWLPLLQQFPTVQTLRVHERELAKRIALALEDITAVMVAQVLSSLDSISLAGQPASSIEKFVALRQLSGRPVTVKNT
;
A
#
# COMPACT_ATOMS: atom_id res chain seq x y z
N MET A 1 -1.78 14.73 -29.05
CA MET A 1 -1.83 16.08 -28.45
C MET A 1 -0.39 16.59 -28.42
N GLU A 2 -0.09 17.66 -29.18
CA GLU A 2 1.30 18.19 -29.24
C GLU A 2 1.62 18.94 -27.94
N LEU A 3 2.79 18.66 -27.38
CA LEU A 3 3.32 19.43 -26.24
C LEU A 3 3.55 20.88 -26.70
N GLY A 4 3.09 21.86 -25.93
CA GLY A 4 3.37 23.27 -26.20
C GLY A 4 4.88 23.56 -26.16
N PRO A 5 5.35 24.71 -26.66
CA PRO A 5 6.76 25.03 -26.83
C PRO A 5 7.61 24.99 -25.56
N ASN A 6 7.01 24.90 -24.37
CA ASN A 6 7.68 24.77 -23.08
C ASN A 6 7.54 23.37 -22.44
N GLY A 7 7.05 22.35 -23.16
CA GLY A 7 6.91 20.99 -22.64
C GLY A 7 5.82 20.81 -21.57
N THR A 8 5.05 21.82 -21.24
CA THR A 8 3.94 21.73 -20.29
C THR A 8 2.64 21.35 -21.02
N ALA A 9 1.96 20.32 -20.53
CA ALA A 9 0.64 19.97 -21.06
C ALA A 9 -0.32 21.14 -20.88
N PRO A 10 -1.16 21.45 -21.88
CA PRO A 10 -2.17 22.50 -21.77
C PRO A 10 -3.16 22.14 -20.66
N ALA A 11 -3.44 23.10 -19.76
CA ALA A 11 -4.47 22.94 -18.74
C ALA A 11 -5.86 22.96 -19.35
N LEU A 12 -6.79 22.17 -18.79
CA LEU A 12 -8.21 22.30 -19.14
C LEU A 12 -8.74 23.65 -18.67
N PRO A 13 -9.54 24.34 -19.53
CA PRO A 13 -10.11 25.64 -19.17
C PRO A 13 -11.11 25.51 -18.01
N ALA A 14 -11.26 26.57 -17.22
CA ALA A 14 -12.19 26.60 -16.08
C ALA A 14 -13.66 26.36 -16.53
N GLU A 15 -14.00 26.76 -17.74
CA GLU A 15 -15.34 26.65 -18.32
C GLU A 15 -15.52 25.31 -19.09
N PHE A 16 -14.63 24.33 -18.88
CA PHE A 16 -14.79 23.03 -19.49
C PHE A 16 -16.16 22.44 -19.14
N LEU A 17 -16.89 21.95 -20.13
CA LEU A 17 -18.30 21.52 -20.04
C LEU A 17 -19.25 22.62 -19.52
N GLY A 18 -18.92 23.90 -19.73
CA GLY A 18 -19.71 25.01 -19.21
C GLY A 18 -19.66 25.19 -17.70
N GLY A 19 -18.66 24.56 -17.02
CA GLY A 19 -18.49 24.60 -15.58
C GLY A 19 -19.51 23.75 -14.79
N SER A 20 -20.39 22.99 -15.48
CA SER A 20 -21.42 22.14 -14.85
C SER A 20 -21.72 20.92 -15.71
N ALA A 21 -21.73 19.74 -15.09
CA ALA A 21 -21.96 18.49 -15.80
C ALA A 21 -22.73 17.46 -14.93
N PRO A 22 -24.00 17.70 -14.60
CA PRO A 22 -24.75 16.86 -13.64
C PRO A 22 -24.94 15.41 -14.10
N SER A 23 -25.03 15.16 -15.41
CA SER A 23 -25.20 13.82 -15.99
C SER A 23 -23.88 13.13 -16.33
N LEU A 24 -22.74 13.72 -15.96
CA LEU A 24 -21.43 13.13 -16.22
C LEU A 24 -21.22 11.91 -15.30
N GLN A 25 -20.89 10.76 -15.90
CA GLN A 25 -20.72 9.51 -15.16
C GLN A 25 -19.26 9.12 -14.98
N GLU A 26 -18.40 9.52 -15.90
CA GLU A 26 -16.99 9.13 -15.89
C GLU A 26 -16.08 10.30 -16.27
N ILE A 27 -14.99 10.44 -15.51
CA ILE A 27 -13.90 11.39 -15.80
C ILE A 27 -12.58 10.61 -15.78
N TYR A 28 -11.85 10.67 -16.88
CA TYR A 28 -10.51 10.12 -17.05
C TYR A 28 -9.56 11.23 -17.49
N LEU A 29 -8.63 11.63 -16.64
CA LEU A 29 -7.62 12.65 -16.96
C LEU A 29 -6.22 12.05 -16.79
N TYR A 30 -5.43 12.05 -17.85
CA TYR A 30 -4.08 11.52 -17.87
C TYR A 30 -3.06 12.62 -18.19
N GLY A 31 -2.23 13.00 -17.21
CA GLY A 31 -1.18 14.01 -17.38
C GLY A 31 -1.68 15.42 -17.70
N ILE A 32 -2.98 15.69 -17.49
CA ILE A 32 -3.62 16.97 -17.83
C ILE A 32 -3.96 17.71 -16.53
N PRO A 33 -3.43 18.92 -16.31
CA PRO A 33 -3.84 19.74 -15.18
C PRO A 33 -5.25 20.30 -15.38
N PHE A 34 -6.08 20.16 -14.34
CA PHE A 34 -7.43 20.73 -14.35
C PHE A 34 -7.72 21.46 -13.01
N PRO A 35 -7.25 22.70 -12.85
CA PRO A 35 -7.44 23.46 -11.61
C PRO A 35 -8.90 23.70 -11.23
N ALA A 36 -9.81 23.75 -12.21
CA ALA A 36 -11.23 23.93 -11.97
C ALA A 36 -11.99 22.60 -11.69
N LEU A 37 -11.31 21.46 -11.66
CA LEU A 37 -11.92 20.18 -11.35
C LEU A 37 -12.82 20.20 -10.10
N PRO A 38 -12.39 20.76 -8.95
CA PRO A 38 -13.22 20.77 -7.74
C PRO A 38 -14.57 21.47 -7.96
N THR A 39 -14.61 22.54 -8.75
CA THR A 39 -15.84 23.25 -9.09
C THR A 39 -16.76 22.40 -9.97
N LEU A 40 -16.21 21.71 -10.97
CA LEU A 40 -16.96 20.79 -11.82
C LEU A 40 -17.56 19.64 -11.00
N LEU A 41 -16.80 19.05 -10.06
CA LEU A 41 -17.25 17.94 -9.22
C LEU A 41 -18.47 18.31 -8.36
N LEU A 42 -18.61 19.57 -7.92
CA LEU A 42 -19.78 20.02 -7.15
C LEU A 42 -21.08 19.88 -7.93
N SER A 43 -21.04 19.89 -9.26
CA SER A 43 -22.21 19.73 -10.13
C SER A 43 -22.38 18.32 -10.71
N ALA A 44 -21.34 17.48 -10.65
CA ALA A 44 -21.31 16.17 -11.30
C ALA A 44 -21.94 15.06 -10.40
N SER A 45 -23.20 15.25 -10.00
CA SER A 45 -23.86 14.39 -9.00
C SER A 45 -24.01 12.93 -9.44
N ASP A 46 -24.02 12.65 -10.74
CA ASP A 46 -24.14 11.30 -11.31
C ASP A 46 -22.79 10.59 -11.53
N LEU A 47 -21.67 11.22 -11.12
CA LEU A 47 -20.34 10.66 -11.33
C LEU A 47 -20.15 9.33 -10.60
N VAL A 48 -19.71 8.32 -11.35
CA VAL A 48 -19.46 6.95 -10.89
C VAL A 48 -17.96 6.66 -10.85
N THR A 49 -17.19 7.21 -11.81
CA THR A 49 -15.75 6.97 -11.95
C THR A 49 -15.00 8.30 -12.07
N LEU A 50 -13.99 8.48 -11.23
CA LEU A 50 -13.06 9.60 -11.27
C LEU A 50 -11.62 9.05 -11.23
N GLU A 51 -10.93 9.15 -12.38
CA GLU A 51 -9.54 8.72 -12.52
C GLU A 51 -8.66 9.92 -12.94
N LEU A 52 -7.71 10.23 -12.10
CA LEU A 52 -6.78 11.34 -12.25
C LEU A 52 -5.36 10.80 -12.27
N ASP A 53 -4.91 10.40 -13.46
CA ASP A 53 -3.62 9.75 -13.64
C ASP A 53 -2.51 10.73 -13.97
N LYS A 54 -1.34 10.51 -13.40
CA LYS A 54 -0.14 11.32 -13.63
C LYS A 54 -0.38 12.81 -13.49
N ILE A 55 -1.09 13.19 -12.43
CA ILE A 55 -1.35 14.61 -12.12
C ILE A 55 -0.03 15.37 -12.11
N PRO A 56 0.17 16.36 -13.01
CA PRO A 56 1.38 17.15 -13.02
C PRO A 56 1.41 18.17 -11.88
N PRO A 57 2.58 18.74 -11.51
CA PRO A 57 2.69 19.69 -10.40
C PRO A 57 1.75 20.91 -10.50
N ASN A 58 1.50 21.41 -11.72
CA ASN A 58 0.57 22.52 -11.96
C ASN A 58 -0.91 22.11 -11.92
N GLY A 59 -1.21 20.82 -11.80
CA GLY A 59 -2.55 20.27 -11.59
C GLY A 59 -2.82 19.90 -10.13
N TYR A 60 -1.93 20.26 -9.20
CA TYR A 60 -2.09 19.95 -7.79
C TYR A 60 -3.35 20.60 -7.21
N ILE A 61 -4.18 19.79 -6.56
CA ILE A 61 -5.35 20.19 -5.80
C ILE A 61 -5.12 19.76 -4.35
N SER A 62 -5.31 20.64 -3.38
CA SER A 62 -5.09 20.27 -1.99
C SER A 62 -6.11 19.22 -1.51
N PRO A 63 -5.77 18.38 -0.50
CA PRO A 63 -6.69 17.38 0.03
C PRO A 63 -8.03 17.97 0.48
N GLU A 64 -8.01 19.15 1.11
CA GLU A 64 -9.21 19.85 1.57
C GLU A 64 -10.15 20.21 0.41
N VAL A 65 -9.58 20.78 -0.63
CA VAL A 65 -10.33 21.20 -1.83
C VAL A 65 -10.84 19.97 -2.60
N MET A 66 -10.02 18.91 -2.67
CA MET A 66 -10.44 17.64 -3.26
C MET A 66 -11.64 17.05 -2.50
N VAL A 67 -11.57 16.96 -1.19
CA VAL A 67 -12.67 16.43 -0.35
C VAL A 67 -13.93 17.27 -0.48
N ALA A 68 -13.82 18.60 -0.57
CA ALA A 68 -14.97 19.47 -0.79
C ALA A 68 -15.67 19.14 -2.12
N GLY A 69 -14.91 18.90 -3.20
CA GLY A 69 -15.46 18.44 -4.47
C GLY A 69 -16.12 17.07 -4.40
N LEU A 70 -15.46 16.12 -3.71
CA LEU A 70 -15.96 14.74 -3.54
C LEU A 70 -17.27 14.69 -2.72
N ALA A 71 -17.55 15.67 -1.87
CA ALA A 71 -18.72 15.68 -0.98
C ALA A 71 -20.07 15.61 -1.72
N ALA A 72 -20.12 16.05 -2.98
CA ALA A 72 -21.32 15.98 -3.81
C ALA A 72 -21.52 14.60 -4.50
N LEU A 73 -20.51 13.73 -4.51
CA LEU A 73 -20.44 12.54 -5.35
C LEU A 73 -20.96 11.28 -4.66
N HIS A 74 -22.25 11.23 -4.34
CA HIS A 74 -22.85 10.10 -3.61
C HIS A 74 -22.87 8.78 -4.40
N ARG A 75 -22.68 8.81 -5.73
CA ARG A 75 -22.68 7.65 -6.63
C ARG A 75 -21.29 7.19 -7.02
N LEU A 76 -20.23 7.88 -6.57
CA LEU A 76 -18.85 7.57 -6.90
C LEU A 76 -18.47 6.18 -6.39
N LYS A 77 -18.09 5.28 -7.31
CA LYS A 77 -17.66 3.91 -7.01
C LYS A 77 -16.17 3.73 -7.12
N ILE A 78 -15.54 4.42 -8.05
CA ILE A 78 -14.10 4.32 -8.34
C ILE A 78 -13.49 5.71 -8.20
N LEU A 79 -12.48 5.81 -7.35
CA LEU A 79 -11.65 7.00 -7.18
C LEU A 79 -10.19 6.62 -7.35
N GLU A 80 -9.54 7.21 -8.35
CA GLU A 80 -8.12 7.08 -8.59
C GLU A 80 -7.45 8.44 -8.61
N ILE A 81 -6.38 8.60 -7.83
CA ILE A 81 -5.59 9.83 -7.73
C ILE A 81 -4.12 9.44 -7.80
N GLU A 82 -3.49 9.68 -8.94
CA GLU A 82 -2.08 9.42 -9.16
C GLU A 82 -1.31 10.69 -9.47
N PHE A 83 -0.33 11.04 -8.64
CA PHE A 83 0.60 12.14 -8.90
C PHE A 83 1.80 11.66 -9.71
N GLN A 84 2.21 12.46 -10.71
CA GLN A 84 3.43 12.20 -11.48
C GLN A 84 4.69 12.29 -10.60
N LEU A 85 4.70 13.24 -9.69
CA LEU A 85 5.76 13.46 -8.70
C LEU A 85 5.10 13.66 -7.35
N ALA A 86 5.73 13.16 -6.29
CA ALA A 86 5.24 13.43 -4.94
C ALA A 86 5.42 14.93 -4.63
N PRO A 87 4.35 15.75 -4.60
CA PRO A 87 4.48 17.14 -4.18
C PRO A 87 4.91 17.16 -2.71
N ARG A 88 6.12 17.65 -2.43
CA ARG A 88 6.59 17.83 -1.06
C ARG A 88 5.86 19.02 -0.45
N ARG A 89 5.14 18.79 0.61
CA ARG A 89 4.62 19.89 1.43
C ARG A 89 5.78 20.39 2.29
N SER A 90 6.28 21.59 2.00
CA SER A 90 7.38 22.22 2.74
C SER A 90 7.00 22.63 4.19
N ASP A 91 5.71 22.66 4.54
CA ASP A 91 5.23 23.24 5.80
C ASP A 91 4.37 22.26 6.62
N ARG A 92 4.96 21.17 7.12
CA ARG A 92 4.30 20.27 8.08
C ARG A 92 3.90 20.95 9.40
N ILE A 93 4.52 22.08 9.72
CA ILE A 93 4.35 22.78 11.02
C ILE A 93 2.94 23.37 11.17
N ASN A 94 2.20 23.59 10.08
CA ASN A 94 0.90 24.25 10.07
C ASN A 94 -0.25 23.42 9.49
N SER A 95 -0.16 22.08 9.45
CA SER A 95 -1.32 21.29 9.03
C SER A 95 -2.45 21.46 10.03
N PRO A 96 -3.64 21.94 9.61
CA PRO A 96 -4.77 22.05 10.51
C PRO A 96 -5.15 20.66 11.05
N PRO A 97 -5.64 20.55 12.28
CA PRO A 97 -6.10 19.29 12.82
C PRO A 97 -7.18 18.68 11.90
N PRO A 98 -7.27 17.35 11.83
CA PRO A 98 -8.30 16.72 11.01
C PRO A 98 -9.70 17.20 11.45
N PRO A 99 -10.61 17.43 10.51
CA PRO A 99 -11.95 17.92 10.81
C PRO A 99 -12.71 16.92 11.71
N ILE A 100 -13.60 17.43 12.55
CA ILE A 100 -14.46 16.62 13.43
C ILE A 100 -15.44 15.80 12.58
N THR A 101 -15.90 16.34 11.45
CA THR A 101 -16.84 15.68 10.52
C THR A 101 -16.12 15.25 9.25
N ARG A 102 -16.40 14.03 8.80
CA ARG A 102 -15.85 13.45 7.57
C ARG A 102 -16.88 13.44 6.46
N THR A 103 -16.41 13.60 5.24
CA THR A 103 -17.22 13.40 4.04
C THR A 103 -17.44 11.91 3.83
N VAL A 104 -18.69 11.49 3.76
CA VAL A 104 -19.03 10.09 3.49
C VAL A 104 -19.15 9.89 1.99
N LEU A 105 -18.42 8.90 1.46
CA LEU A 105 -18.52 8.42 0.09
C LEU A 105 -19.23 7.06 0.11
N PRO A 106 -20.57 7.04 0.11
CA PRO A 106 -21.34 5.86 0.47
C PRO A 106 -21.27 4.74 -0.55
N ALA A 107 -21.02 5.06 -1.82
CA ALA A 107 -20.95 4.10 -2.92
C ALA A 107 -19.53 3.67 -3.29
N LEU A 108 -18.48 4.28 -2.68
CA LEU A 108 -17.10 4.03 -3.06
C LEU A 108 -16.69 2.59 -2.73
N THR A 109 -16.31 1.84 -3.78
CA THR A 109 -15.89 0.44 -3.69
C THR A 109 -14.42 0.22 -3.99
N SER A 110 -13.82 1.09 -4.81
CA SER A 110 -12.39 1.04 -5.17
C SER A 110 -11.74 2.41 -4.96
N PHE A 111 -10.62 2.43 -4.25
CA PHE A 111 -9.80 3.61 -4.04
C PHE A 111 -8.35 3.31 -4.38
N GLN A 112 -7.81 4.07 -5.34
CA GLN A 112 -6.41 3.98 -5.74
C GLN A 112 -5.72 5.31 -5.51
N PHE A 113 -4.52 5.25 -4.97
CA PHE A 113 -3.70 6.43 -4.69
C PHE A 113 -2.23 6.18 -5.02
N GLN A 114 -1.60 7.13 -5.70
CA GLN A 114 -0.16 7.19 -5.89
C GLN A 114 0.35 8.60 -5.58
N GLY A 115 1.25 8.72 -4.60
CA GLY A 115 1.78 10.04 -4.24
C GLY A 115 2.51 10.06 -2.90
N ALA A 116 2.62 11.27 -2.33
CA ALA A 116 3.21 11.49 -1.02
C ALA A 116 2.29 11.00 0.11
N SER A 117 2.87 10.40 1.15
CA SER A 117 2.13 9.95 2.33
C SER A 117 1.35 11.08 3.01
N GLU A 118 1.91 12.30 3.04
CA GLU A 118 1.29 13.46 3.65
C GLU A 118 -0.04 13.83 3.01
N TYR A 119 -0.10 13.77 1.66
CA TYR A 119 -1.35 14.02 0.94
C TYR A 119 -2.39 12.95 1.27
N LEU A 120 -1.97 11.68 1.24
CA LEU A 120 -2.84 10.57 1.56
C LEU A 120 -3.40 10.68 2.97
N GLU A 121 -2.56 10.96 3.96
CA GLU A 121 -2.94 11.12 5.37
C GLU A 121 -4.01 12.20 5.54
N ASP A 122 -3.81 13.37 4.92
CA ASP A 122 -4.76 14.47 4.95
C ASP A 122 -6.08 14.11 4.25
N LEU A 123 -6.03 13.38 3.14
CA LEU A 123 -7.22 12.96 2.40
C LEU A 123 -8.03 11.92 3.20
N VAL A 124 -7.39 10.82 3.64
CA VAL A 124 -8.09 9.74 4.35
C VAL A 124 -8.56 10.13 5.74
N ALA A 125 -7.97 11.15 6.37
CA ALA A 125 -8.45 11.71 7.61
C ALA A 125 -9.83 12.37 7.47
N ARG A 126 -10.20 12.79 6.25
CA ARG A 126 -11.39 13.61 5.96
C ARG A 126 -12.52 12.84 5.28
N ILE A 127 -12.31 11.58 4.88
CA ILE A 127 -13.31 10.77 4.19
C ILE A 127 -13.65 9.50 4.99
N ASP A 128 -14.89 9.03 4.81
CA ASP A 128 -15.37 7.72 5.26
C ASP A 128 -15.96 6.94 4.08
N THR A 129 -15.60 5.66 3.96
CA THR A 129 -15.90 4.81 2.80
C THR A 129 -16.46 3.47 3.25
N PRO A 130 -17.72 3.39 3.69
CA PRO A 130 -18.28 2.19 4.32
C PRO A 130 -18.37 0.97 3.40
N GLN A 131 -18.42 1.17 2.07
CA GLN A 131 -18.54 0.11 1.08
C GLN A 131 -17.21 -0.25 0.39
N LEU A 132 -16.09 0.33 0.85
CA LEU A 132 -14.77 0.10 0.24
C LEU A 132 -14.40 -1.39 0.28
N ARG A 133 -14.02 -1.94 -0.88
CA ARG A 133 -13.61 -3.34 -1.05
C ARG A 133 -12.19 -3.47 -1.57
N GLU A 134 -11.74 -2.45 -2.28
CA GLU A 134 -10.40 -2.43 -2.89
C GLU A 134 -9.69 -1.14 -2.52
N ILE A 135 -8.44 -1.29 -2.09
CA ILE A 135 -7.55 -0.16 -1.85
C ILE A 135 -6.16 -0.47 -2.40
N VAL A 136 -5.66 0.42 -3.26
CA VAL A 136 -4.32 0.34 -3.84
C VAL A 136 -3.58 1.62 -3.49
N ILE A 137 -2.47 1.50 -2.77
CA ILE A 137 -1.67 2.65 -2.34
C ILE A 137 -0.23 2.46 -2.80
N LYS A 138 0.28 3.43 -3.53
CA LYS A 138 1.68 3.52 -3.94
C LYS A 138 2.28 4.80 -3.36
N LEU A 139 3.15 4.64 -2.37
CA LEU A 139 3.83 5.75 -1.72
C LEU A 139 5.13 6.06 -2.46
N LEU A 140 5.24 7.27 -3.00
CA LEU A 140 6.38 7.74 -3.76
C LEU A 140 7.36 8.52 -2.88
N ASN A 141 8.67 8.31 -3.10
CA ASN A 141 9.75 9.14 -2.55
C ASN A 141 9.65 9.41 -1.03
N GLN A 142 9.39 8.35 -0.26
CA GLN A 142 9.22 8.49 1.19
C GLN A 142 10.58 8.75 1.88
N LEU A 143 10.56 9.62 2.88
CA LEU A 143 11.66 9.76 3.83
C LEU A 143 11.59 8.63 4.86
N ALA A 144 12.72 8.27 5.46
CA ALA A 144 12.82 7.16 6.42
C ALA A 144 11.85 7.25 7.61
N ASP A 145 11.45 8.46 8.00
CA ASP A 145 10.64 8.72 9.22
C ASP A 145 9.17 9.05 8.93
N PHE A 146 8.65 8.72 7.74
CA PHE A 146 7.25 9.00 7.45
C PHE A 146 6.30 8.10 8.26
N GLN A 147 5.15 8.63 8.62
CA GLN A 147 4.12 7.92 9.37
C GLN A 147 2.77 8.02 8.66
N VAL A 148 1.96 6.97 8.78
CA VAL A 148 0.63 6.87 8.15
C VAL A 148 -0.48 6.49 9.14
N PRO A 149 -0.59 7.20 10.30
CA PRO A 149 -1.56 6.86 11.34
C PRO A 149 -3.01 7.08 10.92
N GLN A 150 -3.29 8.02 10.02
CA GLN A 150 -4.65 8.25 9.54
C GLN A 150 -5.06 7.18 8.53
N LEU A 151 -4.12 6.69 7.71
CA LEU A 151 -4.36 5.55 6.83
C LEU A 151 -4.70 4.28 7.64
N SER A 152 -3.94 3.99 8.70
CA SER A 152 -4.26 2.88 9.59
C SER A 152 -5.70 2.99 10.14
N LYS A 153 -6.06 4.15 10.70
CA LYS A 153 -7.43 4.42 11.19
C LYS A 153 -8.47 4.36 10.09
N PHE A 154 -8.14 4.77 8.87
CA PHE A 154 -9.02 4.70 7.73
C PHE A 154 -9.31 3.25 7.34
N LEU A 155 -8.30 2.39 7.30
CA LEU A 155 -8.46 0.97 7.04
C LEU A 155 -9.35 0.32 8.13
N ASP A 156 -9.09 0.59 9.40
CA ASP A 156 -9.83 0.01 10.52
C ASP A 156 -11.33 0.37 10.49
N ARG A 157 -11.70 1.59 10.06
CA ARG A 157 -13.09 2.02 9.95
C ARG A 157 -13.78 1.66 8.64
N SER A 158 -13.02 1.25 7.61
CA SER A 158 -13.55 0.82 6.31
C SER A 158 -14.07 -0.62 6.38
N VAL A 159 -15.25 -0.78 6.94
CA VAL A 159 -15.87 -2.09 7.24
C VAL A 159 -15.96 -3.00 6.00
N GLY A 160 -16.16 -2.41 4.81
CA GLY A 160 -16.23 -3.12 3.54
C GLY A 160 -14.96 -3.91 3.20
N LEU A 161 -13.79 -3.49 3.68
CA LEU A 161 -12.51 -4.17 3.47
C LEU A 161 -12.41 -5.52 4.23
N ARG A 162 -13.27 -5.78 5.22
CA ARG A 162 -13.30 -7.04 5.97
C ARG A 162 -11.93 -7.51 6.43
N LEU A 163 -11.15 -6.63 7.03
CA LEU A 163 -9.74 -6.87 7.40
C LEU A 163 -9.54 -8.14 8.26
N THR A 164 -10.54 -8.50 9.08
CA THR A 164 -10.51 -9.71 9.90
C THR A 164 -10.49 -11.03 9.11
N LEU A 165 -10.83 -10.98 7.82
CA LEU A 165 -10.82 -12.14 6.92
C LEU A 165 -9.50 -12.28 6.15
N LEU A 166 -8.58 -11.33 6.28
CA LEU A 166 -7.31 -11.30 5.55
C LEU A 166 -6.29 -12.24 6.20
N ARG A 167 -6.37 -13.52 5.90
CA ARG A 167 -5.48 -14.55 6.47
C ARG A 167 -4.21 -14.81 5.68
N HIS A 168 -4.13 -14.32 4.44
CA HIS A 168 -2.99 -14.47 3.55
C HIS A 168 -2.38 -13.12 3.23
N ALA A 169 -1.07 -13.00 3.31
CA ALA A 169 -0.31 -11.85 2.83
C ALA A 169 0.74 -12.32 1.82
N HIS A 170 0.94 -11.53 0.78
CA HIS A 170 1.95 -11.76 -0.22
C HIS A 170 2.84 -10.52 -0.33
N VAL A 171 4.10 -10.64 0.06
CA VAL A 171 5.12 -9.60 -0.07
C VAL A 171 5.89 -9.84 -1.35
N VAL A 172 5.96 -8.85 -2.22
CA VAL A 172 6.69 -8.94 -3.49
C VAL A 172 7.69 -7.81 -3.59
N PHE A 173 8.91 -8.15 -3.94
CA PHE A 173 9.97 -7.20 -4.26
C PHE A 173 10.16 -7.17 -5.77
N SER A 174 10.25 -5.97 -6.35
CA SER A 174 10.49 -5.79 -7.78
C SER A 174 11.78 -5.03 -8.05
N ASN A 175 12.31 -5.19 -9.25
CA ASN A 175 13.49 -4.47 -9.72
C ASN A 175 13.24 -2.96 -9.96
N GLU A 176 11.99 -2.54 -10.01
CA GLU A 176 11.63 -1.13 -10.13
C GLU A 176 11.76 -0.38 -8.81
N GLY A 177 12.32 -1.04 -7.78
CA GLY A 177 12.45 -0.45 -6.45
C GLY A 177 11.11 -0.37 -5.72
N VAL A 178 10.18 -1.28 -6.00
CA VAL A 178 8.87 -1.33 -5.37
C VAL A 178 8.76 -2.59 -4.53
N ALA A 179 8.49 -2.42 -3.23
CA ALA A 179 8.06 -3.51 -2.37
C ALA A 179 6.58 -3.31 -2.06
N PHE A 180 5.79 -4.36 -2.14
CA PHE A 180 4.36 -4.28 -1.86
C PHE A 180 3.84 -5.48 -1.08
N VAL A 181 2.78 -5.24 -0.31
CA VAL A 181 2.04 -6.27 0.39
C VAL A 181 0.64 -6.34 -0.20
N LYS A 182 0.22 -7.52 -0.55
CA LYS A 182 -1.06 -7.79 -1.20
C LYS A 182 -1.90 -8.77 -0.38
N TRP A 183 -3.17 -8.49 -0.22
CA TRP A 183 -4.18 -9.32 0.42
C TRP A 183 -5.42 -9.40 -0.49
N PRO A 184 -5.96 -10.55 -0.77
CA PRO A 184 -5.37 -11.88 -0.60
C PRO A 184 -4.22 -12.11 -1.56
N ALA A 185 -3.41 -13.16 -1.30
CA ALA A 185 -2.38 -13.60 -2.24
C ALA A 185 -3.04 -14.01 -3.57
N PRO A 186 -2.51 -13.57 -4.72
CA PRO A 186 -3.05 -13.97 -6.01
C PRO A 186 -2.81 -15.46 -6.23
N ARG A 187 -3.83 -16.26 -6.13
CA ARG A 187 -3.84 -17.54 -6.86
C ARG A 187 -4.35 -17.20 -8.24
N PHE A 188 -3.46 -17.29 -9.24
CA PHE A 188 -3.77 -17.27 -10.66
C PHE A 188 -5.12 -16.64 -11.03
N MET A 189 -5.07 -15.58 -11.81
CA MET A 189 -6.10 -14.84 -12.51
C MET A 189 -7.46 -15.56 -12.74
N ASP A 190 -8.12 -16.03 -11.70
CA ASP A 190 -9.51 -16.38 -11.80
C ASP A 190 -10.30 -15.27 -11.13
N TYR A 191 -11.07 -14.59 -11.94
CA TYR A 191 -12.02 -13.54 -11.61
C TYR A 191 -12.95 -13.95 -10.46
N MET A 192 -12.50 -13.70 -9.22
CA MET A 192 -13.39 -13.77 -8.05
C MET A 192 -13.56 -12.37 -7.47
N PRO A 193 -14.66 -11.67 -7.79
CA PRO A 193 -14.91 -10.30 -7.35
C PRO A 193 -15.27 -10.15 -5.85
N GLU A 194 -15.16 -11.20 -5.06
CA GLU A 194 -15.71 -11.24 -3.71
C GLU A 194 -14.69 -11.01 -2.58
N HIS A 195 -13.40 -10.96 -2.88
CA HIS A 195 -12.38 -10.78 -1.84
C HIS A 195 -11.84 -9.35 -1.82
N PRO A 196 -11.73 -8.73 -0.64
CA PRO A 196 -11.13 -7.41 -0.51
C PRO A 196 -9.67 -7.46 -1.00
N ILE A 197 -9.26 -6.45 -1.77
CA ILE A 197 -7.89 -6.29 -2.23
C ILE A 197 -7.30 -5.11 -1.49
N ILE A 198 -6.21 -5.35 -0.75
CA ILE A 198 -5.38 -4.29 -0.19
C ILE A 198 -3.99 -4.45 -0.78
N LEU A 199 -3.51 -3.41 -1.42
CA LEU A 199 -2.15 -3.34 -1.93
C LEU A 199 -1.50 -2.07 -1.39
N ILE A 200 -0.41 -2.21 -0.66
CA ILE A 200 0.42 -1.10 -0.20
C ILE A 200 1.81 -1.30 -0.78
N SER A 201 2.31 -0.33 -1.49
CA SER A 201 3.65 -0.35 -2.06
C SER A 201 4.45 0.89 -1.69
N CYS A 202 5.75 0.69 -1.53
CA CYS A 202 6.73 1.74 -1.29
C CYS A 202 7.77 1.72 -2.40
N GLN A 203 8.05 2.87 -2.99
CA GLN A 203 9.06 3.01 -4.03
C GLN A 203 10.35 3.59 -3.44
N GLY A 204 11.47 2.87 -3.63
CA GLY A 204 12.80 3.31 -3.20
C GLY A 204 13.81 2.21 -3.46
N ILE A 205 14.91 2.52 -4.17
CA ILE A 205 15.85 1.52 -4.69
C ILE A 205 16.68 0.88 -3.56
N ASP A 206 17.10 1.66 -2.56
CA ASP A 206 18.11 1.21 -1.58
C ASP A 206 17.53 0.80 -0.21
N TRP A 207 16.21 0.93 0.00
CA TRP A 207 15.60 0.84 1.35
C TRP A 207 14.28 0.04 1.39
N GLN A 208 14.05 -0.84 0.43
CA GLN A 208 12.75 -1.51 0.27
C GLN A 208 12.31 -2.27 1.53
N ILE A 209 13.21 -3.02 2.16
CA ILE A 209 12.88 -3.89 3.31
C ILE A 209 12.57 -3.05 4.54
N SER A 210 13.45 -2.12 4.89
CA SER A 210 13.31 -1.25 6.06
C SER A 210 12.09 -0.34 5.95
N HIS A 211 11.87 0.27 4.78
CA HIS A 211 10.70 1.11 4.53
C HIS A 211 9.40 0.32 4.60
N LEU A 212 9.38 -0.88 4.00
CA LEU A 212 8.21 -1.74 4.08
C LEU A 212 7.95 -2.17 5.52
N ALA A 213 8.98 -2.59 6.27
CA ALA A 213 8.85 -2.93 7.67
C ALA A 213 8.30 -1.75 8.49
N HIS A 214 8.79 -0.53 8.24
CA HIS A 214 8.31 0.68 8.90
C HIS A 214 6.83 0.97 8.58
N VAL A 215 6.43 0.89 7.31
CA VAL A 215 5.01 1.05 6.92
C VAL A 215 4.15 -0.01 7.60
N LEU A 216 4.55 -1.27 7.53
CA LEU A 216 3.79 -2.39 8.09
C LEU A 216 3.66 -2.31 9.61
N SER A 217 4.64 -1.73 10.32
CA SER A 217 4.57 -1.54 11.77
C SER A 217 3.33 -0.73 12.21
N GLN A 218 2.80 0.11 11.33
CA GLN A 218 1.64 0.96 11.60
C GLN A 218 0.29 0.24 11.34
N PHE A 219 0.34 -0.98 10.77
CA PHE A 219 -0.84 -1.81 10.47
C PHE A 219 -0.91 -3.08 11.32
N SER A 220 -0.37 -3.05 12.52
CA SER A 220 -0.26 -4.23 13.40
C SER A 220 -1.61 -4.93 13.66
N ALA A 221 -2.72 -4.17 13.76
CA ALA A 221 -4.06 -4.73 13.92
C ALA A 221 -4.49 -5.57 12.69
N THR A 222 -4.22 -5.08 11.49
CA THR A 222 -4.49 -5.80 10.23
C THR A 222 -3.59 -7.03 10.09
N LEU A 223 -2.30 -6.88 10.39
CA LEU A 223 -1.30 -7.94 10.26
C LEU A 223 -1.49 -9.06 11.28
N SER A 224 -2.11 -8.78 12.43
CA SER A 224 -2.43 -9.79 13.44
C SER A 224 -3.43 -10.86 12.98
N ASN A 225 -4.07 -10.70 11.83
CA ASN A 225 -4.96 -11.71 11.24
C ASN A 225 -4.25 -12.61 10.21
N VAL A 226 -3.03 -12.26 9.80
CA VAL A 226 -2.28 -13.00 8.77
C VAL A 226 -1.73 -14.31 9.34
N VAL A 227 -2.10 -15.41 8.71
CA VAL A 227 -1.69 -16.78 9.09
C VAL A 227 -0.69 -17.35 8.08
N HIS A 228 -0.82 -16.95 6.81
CA HIS A 228 0.05 -17.39 5.73
C HIS A 228 0.78 -16.20 5.12
N LEU A 229 2.10 -16.27 5.07
CA LEU A 229 2.96 -15.26 4.47
C LEU A 229 3.76 -15.88 3.34
N ASP A 230 3.54 -15.37 2.13
CA ASP A 230 4.32 -15.69 0.95
C ASP A 230 5.23 -14.51 0.61
N ILE A 231 6.54 -14.75 0.43
CA ILE A 231 7.51 -13.74 0.03
C ILE A 231 8.09 -14.12 -1.33
N ASN A 232 8.08 -13.18 -2.26
CA ASN A 232 8.58 -13.40 -3.62
C ASN A 232 9.36 -12.17 -4.13
N ALA A 233 10.12 -12.38 -5.20
CA ALA A 233 10.69 -11.30 -5.99
C ALA A 233 10.36 -11.51 -7.46
N ASP A 234 10.26 -10.42 -8.21
CA ASP A 234 10.08 -10.48 -9.64
C ASP A 234 11.37 -11.00 -10.29
N ALA A 235 11.28 -12.18 -10.90
CA ALA A 235 12.39 -13.10 -11.18
C ALA A 235 13.48 -12.57 -12.12
N LEU A 236 13.32 -11.41 -12.78
CA LEU A 236 14.21 -11.03 -13.87
C LEU A 236 15.36 -10.09 -13.49
N SER A 237 15.37 -9.47 -12.31
CA SER A 237 16.41 -8.47 -12.01
C SER A 237 16.51 -7.98 -10.57
N PHE A 238 15.92 -8.68 -9.60
CA PHE A 238 16.03 -8.24 -8.21
C PHE A 238 17.48 -8.37 -7.72
N ARG A 239 18.18 -7.25 -7.59
CA ARG A 239 19.52 -7.17 -7.02
C ARG A 239 19.44 -6.62 -5.61
N LEU A 240 19.69 -7.48 -4.63
CA LEU A 240 19.89 -7.11 -3.23
C LEU A 240 21.33 -6.65 -2.95
N GLU A 241 21.99 -5.99 -3.91
CA GLU A 241 23.36 -5.52 -3.69
C GLU A 241 23.34 -4.44 -2.60
N GLY A 242 24.01 -4.72 -1.48
CA GLY A 242 24.21 -3.75 -0.40
C GLY A 242 23.17 -3.76 0.74
N THR A 243 22.11 -4.59 0.70
CA THR A 243 21.20 -4.73 1.84
C THR A 243 21.82 -5.60 2.93
N ASP A 244 21.74 -5.15 4.18
CA ASP A 244 22.14 -5.94 5.34
C ASP A 244 21.09 -7.04 5.59
N ASP A 245 21.54 -8.28 5.76
CA ASP A 245 20.65 -9.41 6.02
C ASP A 245 19.86 -9.23 7.32
N THR A 246 20.34 -8.40 8.24
CA THR A 246 19.63 -8.08 9.50
C THR A 246 18.34 -7.30 9.32
N GLU A 247 18.13 -6.63 8.19
CA GLU A 247 16.90 -5.86 7.90
C GLU A 247 15.65 -6.74 7.71
N TRP A 248 15.83 -8.05 7.45
CA TRP A 248 14.72 -8.99 7.33
C TRP A 248 14.00 -9.25 8.65
N LEU A 249 14.70 -9.23 9.76
CA LEU A 249 14.10 -9.51 11.07
C LEU A 249 13.02 -8.50 11.47
N PRO A 250 13.23 -7.18 11.34
CA PRO A 250 12.18 -6.16 11.53
C PRO A 250 10.95 -6.37 10.66
N LEU A 251 11.12 -6.78 9.39
CA LEU A 251 10.01 -7.08 8.50
C LEU A 251 9.21 -8.29 8.99
N LEU A 252 9.88 -9.39 9.31
CA LEU A 252 9.25 -10.62 9.79
C LEU A 252 8.57 -10.45 11.16
N GLN A 253 9.05 -9.55 12.00
CA GLN A 253 8.43 -9.19 13.28
C GLN A 253 7.04 -8.58 13.13
N GLN A 254 6.73 -7.98 11.97
CA GLN A 254 5.41 -7.39 11.72
C GLN A 254 4.30 -8.45 11.57
N PHE A 255 4.66 -9.75 11.48
CA PHE A 255 3.74 -10.85 11.25
C PHE A 255 3.71 -11.85 12.43
N PRO A 256 3.24 -11.46 13.62
CA PRO A 256 3.36 -12.28 14.83
C PRO A 256 2.50 -13.55 14.80
N THR A 257 1.43 -13.58 14.03
CA THR A 257 0.44 -14.68 13.95
C THR A 257 0.66 -15.62 12.78
N VAL A 258 1.70 -15.40 11.98
CA VAL A 258 2.03 -16.25 10.84
C VAL A 258 2.41 -17.67 11.31
N GLN A 259 1.67 -18.66 10.81
CA GLN A 259 1.91 -20.08 11.01
C GLN A 259 2.67 -20.71 9.85
N THR A 260 2.52 -20.16 8.65
CA THR A 260 3.22 -20.67 7.46
C THR A 260 3.97 -19.53 6.77
N LEU A 261 5.27 -19.69 6.61
CA LEU A 261 6.12 -18.83 5.78
C LEU A 261 6.58 -19.59 4.55
N ARG A 262 6.41 -18.99 3.36
CA ARG A 262 6.95 -19.50 2.10
C ARG A 262 7.77 -18.42 1.41
N VAL A 263 8.96 -18.75 0.98
CA VAL A 263 9.82 -17.87 0.20
C VAL A 263 10.10 -18.55 -1.13
N HIS A 264 9.65 -17.92 -2.21
CA HIS A 264 9.60 -18.56 -3.53
C HIS A 264 10.86 -18.33 -4.38
N GLU A 265 11.65 -17.30 -4.09
CA GLU A 265 12.85 -16.93 -4.83
C GLU A 265 14.10 -17.33 -4.03
N ARG A 266 15.11 -17.92 -4.71
CA ARG A 266 16.29 -18.52 -4.06
C ARG A 266 17.17 -17.53 -3.32
N GLU A 267 17.41 -16.37 -3.90
CA GLU A 267 18.30 -15.37 -3.28
C GLU A 267 17.63 -14.74 -2.04
N LEU A 268 16.31 -14.46 -2.12
CA LEU A 268 15.55 -14.05 -0.95
C LEU A 268 15.57 -15.13 0.16
N ALA A 269 15.34 -16.38 -0.25
CA ALA A 269 15.36 -17.51 0.69
C ALA A 269 16.71 -17.65 1.40
N LYS A 270 17.81 -17.46 0.67
CA LYS A 270 19.16 -17.47 1.24
C LYS A 270 19.37 -16.35 2.26
N ARG A 271 18.96 -15.12 1.93
CA ARG A 271 19.10 -13.97 2.82
C ARG A 271 18.24 -14.08 4.06
N ILE A 272 17.01 -14.53 3.93
CA ILE A 272 16.13 -14.79 5.07
C ILE A 272 16.70 -15.94 5.93
N ALA A 273 17.27 -16.98 5.32
CA ALA A 273 17.93 -18.05 6.06
C ALA A 273 19.11 -17.52 6.89
N LEU A 274 19.98 -16.68 6.32
CA LEU A 274 21.10 -16.05 7.04
C LEU A 274 20.59 -15.20 8.21
N ALA A 275 19.57 -14.36 8.00
CA ALA A 275 18.97 -13.57 9.07
C ALA A 275 18.41 -14.42 10.20
N LEU A 276 17.77 -15.55 9.89
CA LEU A 276 17.23 -16.48 10.88
C LEU A 276 18.34 -17.27 11.59
N GLU A 277 19.47 -17.56 10.92
CA GLU A 277 20.60 -18.24 11.55
C GLU A 277 21.34 -17.35 12.56
N ASP A 278 21.37 -16.03 12.31
CA ASP A 278 21.99 -15.07 13.23
C ASP A 278 21.08 -14.67 14.41
N ILE A 279 19.85 -15.18 14.47
CA ILE A 279 18.88 -14.81 15.49
C ILE A 279 19.32 -15.23 16.88
N THR A 280 19.03 -14.39 17.88
CA THR A 280 19.28 -14.69 19.30
C THR A 280 18.07 -15.38 19.95
N ALA A 281 18.30 -16.06 21.08
CA ALA A 281 17.23 -16.73 21.84
C ALA A 281 16.09 -15.76 22.26
N VAL A 282 16.42 -14.49 22.53
CA VAL A 282 15.43 -13.46 22.89
C VAL A 282 14.58 -13.09 21.68
N MET A 283 15.20 -12.93 20.51
CA MET A 283 14.51 -12.53 19.28
C MET A 283 13.63 -13.65 18.71
N VAL A 284 13.98 -14.92 18.92
CA VAL A 284 13.19 -16.08 18.48
C VAL A 284 11.75 -16.04 19.02
N ALA A 285 11.56 -15.50 20.23
CA ALA A 285 10.21 -15.36 20.81
C ALA A 285 9.38 -14.25 20.15
N GLN A 286 10.04 -13.29 19.47
CA GLN A 286 9.41 -12.10 18.88
C GLN A 286 9.21 -12.24 17.35
N VAL A 287 10.15 -12.91 16.67
CA VAL A 287 10.10 -13.10 15.23
C VAL A 287 9.25 -14.32 14.89
N LEU A 288 8.18 -14.14 14.12
CA LEU A 288 7.29 -15.22 13.70
C LEU A 288 6.87 -16.14 14.86
N SER A 289 6.42 -15.56 15.95
CA SER A 289 6.19 -16.27 17.22
C SER A 289 5.22 -17.45 17.12
N SER A 290 4.32 -17.47 16.12
CA SER A 290 3.31 -18.52 15.88
C SER A 290 3.69 -19.48 14.74
N LEU A 291 4.92 -19.42 14.23
CA LEU A 291 5.34 -20.20 13.04
C LEU A 291 5.32 -21.71 13.32
N ASP A 292 4.60 -22.45 12.49
CA ASP A 292 4.52 -23.93 12.51
C ASP A 292 5.30 -24.55 11.36
N SER A 293 5.36 -23.88 10.20
CA SER A 293 6.06 -24.40 9.04
C SER A 293 6.74 -23.31 8.22
N ILE A 294 7.92 -23.61 7.70
CA ILE A 294 8.74 -22.75 6.84
C ILE A 294 9.18 -23.50 5.59
N SER A 295 9.14 -22.82 4.45
CA SER A 295 9.62 -23.33 3.16
C SER A 295 10.48 -22.25 2.50
N LEU A 296 11.75 -22.53 2.27
CA LEU A 296 12.74 -21.63 1.69
C LEU A 296 13.26 -22.23 0.37
N ALA A 297 12.89 -21.67 -0.77
CA ALA A 297 13.23 -22.17 -2.10
C ALA A 297 14.75 -22.42 -2.26
N GLY A 298 15.12 -23.67 -2.59
CA GLY A 298 16.48 -24.06 -2.85
C GLY A 298 17.44 -23.99 -1.63
N GLN A 299 16.93 -23.80 -0.42
CA GLN A 299 17.74 -23.83 0.80
C GLN A 299 17.57 -25.16 1.53
N PRO A 300 18.67 -25.81 1.97
CA PRO A 300 18.58 -27.01 2.77
C PRO A 300 18.10 -26.66 4.19
N ALA A 301 17.50 -27.63 4.88
CA ALA A 301 17.04 -27.46 6.26
C ALA A 301 18.17 -27.03 7.24
N SER A 302 19.41 -27.43 6.93
CA SER A 302 20.59 -27.03 7.70
C SER A 302 20.91 -25.53 7.65
N SER A 303 20.39 -24.78 6.68
CA SER A 303 20.61 -23.34 6.58
C SER A 303 19.93 -22.51 7.67
N ILE A 304 19.00 -23.10 8.42
CA ILE A 304 18.27 -22.47 9.55
C ILE A 304 18.25 -23.39 10.79
N GLU A 305 19.27 -24.24 10.94
CA GLU A 305 19.31 -25.25 12.00
C GLU A 305 19.28 -24.62 13.39
N LYS A 306 20.05 -23.57 13.63
CA LYS A 306 20.06 -22.81 14.87
C LYS A 306 18.69 -22.23 15.22
N PHE A 307 18.00 -21.61 14.25
CA PHE A 307 16.65 -21.11 14.45
C PHE A 307 15.69 -22.24 14.86
N VAL A 308 15.70 -23.37 14.14
CA VAL A 308 14.86 -24.53 14.44
C VAL A 308 15.16 -25.07 15.84
N ALA A 309 16.43 -25.20 16.21
CA ALA A 309 16.85 -25.67 17.54
C ALA A 309 16.37 -24.72 18.65
N LEU A 310 16.52 -23.41 18.48
CA LEU A 310 16.04 -22.42 19.45
C LEU A 310 14.51 -22.45 19.59
N ARG A 311 13.78 -22.64 18.49
CA ARG A 311 12.32 -22.81 18.51
C ARG A 311 11.91 -24.07 19.27
N GLN A 312 12.61 -25.18 19.06
CA GLN A 312 12.35 -26.43 19.76
C GLN A 312 12.60 -26.28 21.25
N LEU A 313 13.70 -25.63 21.66
CA LEU A 313 14.02 -25.34 23.06
C LEU A 313 12.97 -24.46 23.74
N SER A 314 12.34 -23.55 22.98
CA SER A 314 11.25 -22.70 23.47
C SER A 314 9.89 -23.40 23.50
N GLY A 315 9.81 -24.69 23.19
CA GLY A 315 8.56 -25.45 23.15
C GLY A 315 7.65 -25.17 21.94
N ARG A 316 8.19 -24.55 20.89
CA ARG A 316 7.47 -24.17 19.67
C ARG A 316 8.18 -24.71 18.42
N PRO A 317 8.16 -26.03 18.17
CA PRO A 317 8.89 -26.64 17.06
C PRO A 317 8.36 -26.14 15.72
N VAL A 318 9.26 -25.99 14.75
CA VAL A 318 8.95 -25.57 13.37
C VAL A 318 9.31 -26.68 12.41
N THR A 319 8.40 -26.97 11.48
CA THR A 319 8.63 -27.96 10.40
C THR A 319 9.23 -27.26 9.18
N VAL A 320 10.40 -27.71 8.74
CA VAL A 320 11.03 -27.24 7.50
C VAL A 320 10.50 -28.08 6.34
N LYS A 321 9.92 -27.45 5.34
CA LYS A 321 9.42 -28.11 4.11
C LYS A 321 10.39 -27.87 2.97
N ASN A 322 10.81 -28.95 2.33
CA ASN A 322 11.61 -28.86 1.09
C ASN A 322 10.69 -28.49 -0.06
N THR A 323 11.06 -27.46 -0.82
CA THR A 323 10.38 -27.03 -2.07
C THR A 323 11.30 -27.26 -3.26
#